data_5b807a28669567f8ccbd2338ce27fa55
#
_entry.id   5b807a28669567f8ccbd2338ce27fa55
#
_cell.length_a   1.000
_cell.length_b   1.000
_cell.length_c   1.000
_cell.angle_alpha   90.00
_cell.angle_beta   90.00
_cell.angle_gamma   90.00
#
_symmetry.space_group_name_H-M   'P 1'
#
loop_
_entity.id
_entity.type
_entity.pdbx_description
1 polymer ?
#
loop_
_entity_poly.entity_id
_entity_poly.type
_entity_poly.pdbx_seq_one_letter_code
_entity_poly.pdbx_strand_id
1 'polypeptide(L)'
;MLAGAVALSALTLAFMPPVAGMTPAMMKSCALIVFTIGFWAVGALPEHLTGLLFFLIAMVFAIAPANVVFSGFESATLWLVLGGLIMAEAVNRTGLAQRLAVLMFDRYCDSYRHLVVAVVMAAIVLSFVMPATVGRVLLLVPIVIAAGERAGFAVGSRGYYGLTLAALMTTYQCGTGILPANAPNLVLAGAAETLYRLPLHYAEYLLWQFPVMGLVKGGLIILATWWFFPATASRVAAHAELPAMTSEQKRLTAILVLALVLWITDFAHGVKAGWVALAAGIACVLPRIGVMSYAAFNEVRFGAFFYVAATLGTGMLTQQSGLSAALGRGVDATLALQPGDDFRNFVLLSLFTTVAGVFTTNPAQPAVLAPLAQSFADVTGWPLKTALMTLAVGFSTMLLPHQVPPMMVGMQLAKLRYGAVLVMALPLAAIGLVALLPLQYAWWRLIGAFG
;
A
#
# COMPACT_ATOMS: atom_id res chain seq x y z
N MET A 1 0.72 7.55 -26.77
CA MET A 1 1.73 6.66 -27.40
C MET A 1 1.95 5.38 -26.59
N LEU A 2 2.35 5.44 -25.31
CA LEU A 2 2.62 4.24 -24.49
C LEU A 2 1.41 3.30 -24.35
N ALA A 3 0.20 3.81 -24.09
CA ALA A 3 -1.01 2.99 -24.02
C ALA A 3 -1.31 2.25 -25.34
N GLY A 4 -1.08 2.90 -26.47
CA GLY A 4 -1.20 2.25 -27.79
C GLY A 4 -0.17 1.13 -27.99
N ALA A 5 1.05 1.32 -27.51
CA ALA A 5 2.08 0.29 -27.56
C ALA A 5 1.71 -0.93 -26.70
N VAL A 6 1.19 -0.70 -25.48
CA VAL A 6 0.70 -1.78 -24.60
C VAL A 6 -0.47 -2.53 -25.23
N ALA A 7 -1.46 -1.81 -25.80
CA ALA A 7 -2.60 -2.43 -26.47
C ALA A 7 -2.14 -3.26 -27.69
N LEU A 8 -1.22 -2.73 -28.49
CA LEU A 8 -0.67 -3.45 -29.63
C LEU A 8 0.11 -4.70 -29.21
N SER A 9 0.94 -4.60 -28.14
CA SER A 9 1.66 -5.76 -27.60
C SER A 9 0.69 -6.84 -27.11
N ALA A 10 -0.36 -6.47 -26.40
CA ALA A 10 -1.38 -7.39 -25.95
C ALA A 10 -2.12 -8.06 -27.12
N LEU A 11 -2.51 -7.30 -28.15
CA LEU A 11 -3.12 -7.83 -29.37
C LEU A 11 -2.18 -8.78 -30.09
N THR A 12 -0.92 -8.40 -30.25
CA THR A 12 0.10 -9.28 -30.89
C THR A 12 0.20 -10.60 -30.15
N LEU A 13 0.29 -10.59 -28.81
CA LEU A 13 0.33 -11.81 -28.00
C LEU A 13 -0.94 -12.66 -28.13
N ALA A 14 -2.12 -12.02 -28.26
CA ALA A 14 -3.39 -12.73 -28.39
C ALA A 14 -3.53 -13.51 -29.70
N PHE A 15 -2.93 -13.01 -30.78
CA PHE A 15 -3.04 -13.60 -32.13
C PHE A 15 -1.78 -14.31 -32.61
N MET A 16 -0.66 -14.19 -31.88
CA MET A 16 0.59 -14.86 -32.21
C MET A 16 0.48 -16.36 -31.96
N PRO A 17 1.09 -17.21 -32.81
CA PRO A 17 1.20 -18.64 -32.53
C PRO A 17 1.91 -18.87 -31.17
N PRO A 18 1.54 -19.94 -30.42
CA PRO A 18 2.16 -20.21 -29.14
C PRO A 18 3.68 -20.34 -29.24
N VAL A 19 4.40 -19.65 -28.36
CA VAL A 19 5.86 -19.80 -28.23
C VAL A 19 6.17 -21.13 -27.56
N ALA A 20 7.39 -21.64 -27.76
CA ALA A 20 7.80 -22.93 -27.22
C ALA A 20 7.52 -23.01 -25.69
N GLY A 21 6.77 -24.05 -25.29
CA GLY A 21 6.37 -24.28 -23.90
C GLY A 21 5.10 -23.56 -23.45
N MET A 22 4.41 -22.80 -24.32
CA MET A 22 3.12 -22.15 -24.02
C MET A 22 1.96 -22.80 -24.79
N THR A 23 0.78 -22.83 -24.18
CA THR A 23 -0.46 -23.23 -24.85
C THR A 23 -1.19 -22.00 -25.42
N PRO A 24 -2.13 -22.17 -26.38
CA PRO A 24 -2.96 -21.06 -26.85
C PRO A 24 -3.73 -20.36 -25.72
N ALA A 25 -4.19 -21.10 -24.70
CA ALA A 25 -4.84 -20.54 -23.52
C ALA A 25 -3.89 -19.69 -22.68
N MET A 26 -2.64 -20.14 -22.49
CA MET A 26 -1.61 -19.34 -21.82
C MET A 26 -1.32 -18.04 -22.57
N MET A 27 -1.27 -18.06 -23.92
CA MET A 27 -1.04 -16.86 -24.73
C MET A 27 -2.16 -15.83 -24.56
N LYS A 28 -3.43 -16.25 -24.58
CA LYS A 28 -4.58 -15.37 -24.34
C LYS A 28 -4.56 -14.78 -22.94
N SER A 29 -4.25 -15.59 -21.92
CA SER A 29 -4.10 -15.13 -20.54
C SER A 29 -2.96 -14.13 -20.40
N CYS A 30 -1.81 -14.42 -21.03
CA CYS A 30 -0.66 -13.51 -21.06
C CYS A 30 -1.02 -12.18 -21.72
N ALA A 31 -1.73 -12.20 -22.85
CA ALA A 31 -2.19 -11.00 -23.54
C ALA A 31 -3.08 -10.13 -22.64
N LEU A 32 -4.05 -10.73 -21.94
CA LEU A 32 -4.93 -10.01 -21.02
C LEU A 32 -4.16 -9.46 -19.80
N ILE A 33 -3.22 -10.22 -19.25
CA ILE A 33 -2.37 -9.79 -18.14
C ILE A 33 -1.49 -8.61 -18.56
N VAL A 34 -0.83 -8.70 -19.72
CA VAL A 34 0.00 -7.62 -20.29
C VAL A 34 -0.83 -6.37 -20.55
N PHE A 35 -2.05 -6.50 -21.07
CA PHE A 35 -2.99 -5.39 -21.24
C PHE A 35 -3.29 -4.75 -19.87
N THR A 36 -3.72 -5.53 -18.90
CA THR A 36 -4.19 -5.04 -17.61
C THR A 36 -3.07 -4.36 -16.83
N ILE A 37 -1.94 -5.06 -16.66
CA ILE A 37 -0.79 -4.54 -15.91
C ILE A 37 -0.15 -3.37 -16.63
N GLY A 38 -0.02 -3.45 -17.95
CA GLY A 38 0.54 -2.37 -18.76
C GLY A 38 -0.30 -1.09 -18.70
N PHE A 39 -1.64 -1.19 -18.71
CA PHE A 39 -2.51 -0.02 -18.54
C PHE A 39 -2.43 0.57 -17.13
N TRP A 40 -2.30 -0.26 -16.09
CA TRP A 40 -2.03 0.24 -14.73
C TRP A 40 -0.66 0.92 -14.63
N ALA A 41 0.38 0.35 -15.23
CA ALA A 41 1.74 0.89 -15.19
C ALA A 41 1.85 2.25 -15.92
N VAL A 42 1.18 2.37 -17.07
CA VAL A 42 1.19 3.61 -17.86
C VAL A 42 0.24 4.67 -17.31
N GLY A 43 -0.75 4.27 -16.48
CA GLY A 43 -1.78 5.18 -15.96
C GLY A 43 -2.67 5.78 -17.04
N ALA A 44 -2.88 5.07 -18.15
CA ALA A 44 -3.64 5.55 -19.30
C ALA A 44 -5.16 5.70 -19.01
N LEU A 45 -5.66 4.88 -18.11
CA LEU A 45 -7.04 4.90 -17.60
C LEU A 45 -7.01 4.87 -16.07
N PRO A 46 -8.09 5.35 -15.41
CA PRO A 46 -8.29 5.10 -13.99
C PRO A 46 -8.18 3.60 -13.67
N GLU A 47 -7.52 3.26 -12.56
CA GLU A 47 -7.20 1.87 -12.19
C GLU A 47 -8.44 0.95 -12.19
N HIS A 48 -9.57 1.43 -11.69
CA HIS A 48 -10.82 0.68 -11.64
C HIS A 48 -11.44 0.44 -13.02
N LEU A 49 -11.28 1.37 -13.97
CA LEU A 49 -11.77 1.17 -15.35
C LEU A 49 -10.96 0.09 -16.06
N THR A 50 -9.65 0.07 -15.88
CA THR A 50 -8.80 -1.02 -16.38
C THR A 50 -9.22 -2.35 -15.76
N GLY A 51 -9.55 -2.37 -14.46
CA GLY A 51 -10.07 -3.56 -13.79
C GLY A 51 -11.41 -4.04 -14.35
N LEU A 52 -12.34 -3.12 -14.63
CA LEU A 52 -13.62 -3.46 -15.27
C LEU A 52 -13.42 -3.99 -16.71
N LEU A 53 -12.46 -3.42 -17.45
CA LEU A 53 -12.08 -3.94 -18.77
C LEU A 53 -11.47 -5.34 -18.68
N PHE A 54 -10.65 -5.63 -17.65
CA PHE A 54 -10.15 -6.98 -17.39
C PHE A 54 -11.32 -7.98 -17.26
N PHE A 55 -12.31 -7.68 -16.43
CA PHE A 55 -13.49 -8.54 -16.26
C PHE A 55 -14.24 -8.72 -17.57
N LEU A 56 -14.52 -7.63 -18.27
CA LEU A 56 -15.26 -7.64 -19.54
C LEU A 56 -14.54 -8.49 -20.60
N ILE A 57 -13.26 -8.23 -20.83
CA ILE A 57 -12.47 -8.92 -21.86
C ILE A 57 -12.33 -10.42 -21.49
N ALA A 58 -12.05 -10.73 -20.24
CA ALA A 58 -11.93 -12.12 -19.77
C ALA A 58 -13.20 -12.93 -20.04
N MET A 59 -14.37 -12.34 -19.77
CA MET A 59 -15.66 -13.01 -19.93
C MET A 59 -16.12 -13.05 -21.38
N VAL A 60 -16.02 -11.96 -22.13
CA VAL A 60 -16.47 -11.90 -23.53
C VAL A 60 -15.67 -12.85 -24.42
N PHE A 61 -14.36 -12.93 -24.20
CA PHE A 61 -13.49 -13.83 -24.97
C PHE A 61 -13.27 -15.22 -24.32
N ALA A 62 -14.04 -15.52 -23.25
CA ALA A 62 -13.95 -16.78 -22.52
C ALA A 62 -12.51 -17.22 -22.21
N ILE A 63 -11.68 -16.27 -21.73
CA ILE A 63 -10.27 -16.50 -21.45
C ILE A 63 -10.11 -17.42 -20.23
N ALA A 64 -10.97 -17.25 -19.22
CA ALA A 64 -11.03 -18.10 -18.04
C ALA A 64 -12.47 -18.18 -17.51
N PRO A 65 -12.80 -19.21 -16.70
CA PRO A 65 -14.13 -19.36 -16.10
C PRO A 65 -14.38 -18.23 -15.06
N ALA A 66 -15.67 -17.94 -14.83
CA ALA A 66 -16.10 -16.82 -13.99
C ALA A 66 -15.57 -16.89 -12.55
N ASN A 67 -15.49 -18.08 -11.95
CA ASN A 67 -14.95 -18.27 -10.60
C ASN A 67 -13.46 -17.89 -10.49
N VAL A 68 -12.71 -17.90 -11.58
CA VAL A 68 -11.32 -17.44 -11.65
C VAL A 68 -11.28 -15.93 -11.81
N VAL A 69 -12.03 -15.42 -12.80
CA VAL A 69 -12.05 -14.00 -13.15
C VAL A 69 -12.56 -13.16 -11.97
N PHE A 70 -13.61 -13.62 -11.29
CA PHE A 70 -14.24 -12.94 -10.15
C PHE A 70 -13.77 -13.44 -8.77
N SER A 71 -12.71 -14.25 -8.70
CA SER A 71 -12.21 -14.84 -7.44
C SER A 71 -11.91 -13.79 -6.35
N GLY A 72 -11.55 -12.58 -6.74
CA GLY A 72 -11.31 -11.49 -5.80
C GLY A 72 -12.50 -11.15 -4.92
N PHE A 73 -13.74 -11.35 -5.39
CA PHE A 73 -14.96 -11.07 -4.62
C PHE A 73 -15.22 -12.05 -3.47
N GLU A 74 -14.58 -13.22 -3.49
CA GLU A 74 -14.66 -14.21 -2.42
C GLU A 74 -13.67 -13.91 -1.27
N SER A 75 -12.68 -13.02 -1.49
CA SER A 75 -11.66 -12.68 -0.51
C SER A 75 -12.22 -11.80 0.61
N ALA A 76 -12.00 -12.18 1.86
CA ALA A 76 -12.29 -11.33 3.02
C ALA A 76 -11.50 -10.01 2.96
N THR A 77 -10.33 -10.01 2.32
CA THR A 77 -9.51 -8.82 2.13
C THR A 77 -10.19 -7.79 1.23
N LEU A 78 -11.00 -8.19 0.24
CA LEU A 78 -11.76 -7.24 -0.55
C LEU A 78 -12.80 -6.50 0.31
N TRP A 79 -13.44 -7.21 1.24
CA TRP A 79 -14.39 -6.63 2.19
C TRP A 79 -13.70 -5.74 3.22
N LEU A 80 -12.40 -6.00 3.53
CA LEU A 80 -11.56 -5.07 4.28
C LEU A 80 -11.41 -3.73 3.55
N VAL A 81 -11.20 -3.76 2.22
CA VAL A 81 -11.15 -2.55 1.39
C VAL A 81 -12.46 -1.79 1.48
N LEU A 82 -13.60 -2.46 1.30
CA LEU A 82 -14.91 -1.82 1.35
C LEU A 82 -15.18 -1.15 2.70
N GLY A 83 -15.03 -1.90 3.79
CA GLY A 83 -15.19 -1.35 5.15
C GLY A 83 -14.24 -0.18 5.41
N GLY A 84 -12.98 -0.31 4.95
CA GLY A 84 -11.97 0.74 5.04
C GLY A 84 -12.33 2.02 4.30
N LEU A 85 -12.92 1.92 3.09
CA LEU A 85 -13.37 3.08 2.31
C LEU A 85 -14.53 3.80 3.02
N ILE A 86 -15.48 3.05 3.59
CA ILE A 86 -16.59 3.63 4.35
C ILE A 86 -16.08 4.33 5.60
N MET A 87 -15.18 3.68 6.37
CA MET A 87 -14.56 4.29 7.56
C MET A 87 -13.75 5.55 7.19
N ALA A 88 -12.98 5.53 6.08
CA ALA A 88 -12.23 6.69 5.64
C ALA A 88 -13.13 7.87 5.31
N GLU A 89 -14.28 7.62 4.66
CA GLU A 89 -15.27 8.67 4.40
C GLU A 89 -15.86 9.23 5.71
N ALA A 90 -16.18 8.36 6.67
CA ALA A 90 -16.66 8.78 8.00
C ALA A 90 -15.62 9.65 8.73
N VAL A 91 -14.34 9.28 8.67
CA VAL A 91 -13.23 10.04 9.26
C VAL A 91 -13.10 11.43 8.61
N ASN A 92 -13.21 11.51 7.27
CA ASN A 92 -13.15 12.78 6.53
C ASN A 92 -14.31 13.69 6.92
N ARG A 93 -15.54 13.18 6.92
CA ARG A 93 -16.75 13.96 7.20
C ARG A 93 -16.85 14.49 8.61
N THR A 94 -16.44 13.70 9.59
CA THR A 94 -16.44 14.13 11.00
C THR A 94 -15.30 15.08 11.33
N GLY A 95 -14.29 15.20 10.46
CA GLY A 95 -13.08 15.98 10.72
C GLY A 95 -12.19 15.40 11.82
N LEU A 96 -12.40 14.13 12.21
CA LEU A 96 -11.65 13.49 13.28
C LEU A 96 -10.15 13.42 12.96
N ALA A 97 -9.78 13.08 11.74
CA ALA A 97 -8.38 13.02 11.34
C ALA A 97 -7.72 14.41 11.33
N GLN A 98 -8.44 15.44 10.89
CA GLN A 98 -7.98 16.82 10.96
C GLN A 98 -7.72 17.24 12.41
N ARG A 99 -8.64 16.91 13.31
CA ARG A 99 -8.49 17.17 14.74
C ARG A 99 -7.24 16.49 15.32
N LEU A 100 -7.03 15.20 15.00
CA LEU A 100 -5.85 14.46 15.46
C LEU A 100 -4.54 15.11 14.97
N ALA A 101 -4.48 15.48 13.69
CA ALA A 101 -3.31 16.13 13.11
C ALA A 101 -3.03 17.49 13.77
N VAL A 102 -4.07 18.33 13.97
CA VAL A 102 -3.91 19.63 14.64
C VAL A 102 -3.43 19.45 16.08
N LEU A 103 -4.00 18.52 16.84
CA LEU A 103 -3.57 18.23 18.22
C LEU A 103 -2.08 17.85 18.30
N MET A 104 -1.61 17.05 17.34
CA MET A 104 -0.21 16.63 17.30
C MET A 104 0.72 17.78 16.88
N PHE A 105 0.31 18.61 15.92
CA PHE A 105 1.14 19.72 15.43
C PHE A 105 1.22 20.85 16.44
N ASP A 106 0.11 21.19 17.09
CA ASP A 106 0.03 22.32 18.01
C ASP A 106 0.93 22.14 19.24
N ARG A 107 1.10 20.89 19.69
CA ARG A 107 1.95 20.57 20.85
C ARG A 107 3.47 20.67 20.55
N TYR A 108 3.88 20.65 19.27
CA TYR A 108 5.28 20.51 18.87
C TYR A 108 5.74 21.58 17.88
N CYS A 109 5.02 22.70 17.77
CA CYS A 109 5.34 23.79 16.83
C CYS A 109 6.54 24.65 17.21
N ASP A 110 7.20 24.39 18.34
CA ASP A 110 8.26 25.25 18.91
C ASP A 110 9.55 25.24 18.08
N SER A 111 9.79 24.18 17.30
CA SER A 111 10.95 24.06 16.44
C SER A 111 10.66 23.24 15.20
N TYR A 112 11.42 23.50 14.12
CA TYR A 112 11.35 22.70 12.91
C TYR A 112 11.54 21.21 13.18
N ARG A 113 12.50 20.85 14.05
CA ARG A 113 12.79 19.46 14.37
C ARG A 113 11.61 18.77 15.06
N HIS A 114 10.98 19.44 16.02
CA HIS A 114 9.79 18.90 16.70
C HIS A 114 8.60 18.80 15.74
N LEU A 115 8.43 19.76 14.85
CA LEU A 115 7.36 19.73 13.85
C LEU A 115 7.51 18.56 12.86
N VAL A 116 8.76 18.26 12.42
CA VAL A 116 9.04 17.06 11.59
C VAL A 116 8.64 15.78 12.34
N VAL A 117 9.02 15.64 13.62
CA VAL A 117 8.62 14.48 14.43
C VAL A 117 7.10 14.39 14.53
N ALA A 118 6.42 15.50 14.83
CA ALA A 118 4.96 15.54 14.92
C ALA A 118 4.28 15.12 13.61
N VAL A 119 4.80 15.57 12.45
CA VAL A 119 4.30 15.21 11.12
C VAL A 119 4.46 13.71 10.87
N VAL A 120 5.63 13.14 11.16
CA VAL A 120 5.88 11.69 10.99
C VAL A 120 4.98 10.87 11.93
N MET A 121 4.89 11.25 13.20
CA MET A 121 4.02 10.56 14.16
C MET A 121 2.55 10.65 13.77
N ALA A 122 2.08 11.81 13.31
CA ALA A 122 0.72 12.00 12.83
C ALA A 122 0.42 11.08 11.61
N ALA A 123 1.35 11.01 10.64
CA ALA A 123 1.21 10.14 9.48
C ALA A 123 1.15 8.66 9.87
N ILE A 124 1.95 8.22 10.86
CA ILE A 124 1.91 6.84 11.39
C ILE A 124 0.57 6.58 12.09
N VAL A 125 0.15 7.45 13.00
CA VAL A 125 -1.13 7.30 13.72
C VAL A 125 -2.31 7.26 12.75
N LEU A 126 -2.33 8.16 11.77
CA LEU A 126 -3.37 8.16 10.75
C LEU A 126 -3.37 6.88 9.91
N SER A 127 -2.23 6.19 9.76
CA SER A 127 -2.17 4.92 9.05
C SER A 127 -2.92 3.79 9.76
N PHE A 128 -3.06 3.85 11.09
CA PHE A 128 -3.90 2.92 11.86
C PHE A 128 -5.39 3.26 11.77
N VAL A 129 -5.72 4.54 11.57
CA VAL A 129 -7.11 5.05 11.63
C VAL A 129 -7.75 5.11 10.25
N MET A 130 -6.98 5.40 9.21
CA MET A 130 -7.46 5.60 7.84
C MET A 130 -6.82 4.59 6.87
N PRO A 131 -7.54 3.57 6.44
CA PRO A 131 -7.01 2.55 5.52
C PRO A 131 -6.62 3.06 4.12
N ALA A 132 -7.09 4.23 3.68
CA ALA A 132 -6.86 4.75 2.35
C ALA A 132 -5.66 5.71 2.28
N THR A 133 -4.55 5.31 1.66
CA THR A 133 -3.35 6.16 1.50
C THR A 133 -3.65 7.48 0.81
N VAL A 134 -4.43 7.47 -0.29
CA VAL A 134 -4.81 8.70 -1.01
C VAL A 134 -5.59 9.64 -0.09
N GLY A 135 -6.55 9.10 0.69
CA GLY A 135 -7.32 9.90 1.66
C GLY A 135 -6.42 10.56 2.71
N ARG A 136 -5.43 9.82 3.24
CA ARG A 136 -4.45 10.38 4.19
C ARG A 136 -3.60 11.48 3.56
N VAL A 137 -3.17 11.32 2.32
CA VAL A 137 -2.40 12.35 1.59
C VAL A 137 -3.24 13.61 1.38
N LEU A 138 -4.47 13.47 0.88
CA LEU A 138 -5.38 14.59 0.63
C LEU A 138 -5.71 15.37 1.91
N LEU A 139 -5.74 14.70 3.05
CA LEU A 139 -6.00 15.32 4.34
C LEU A 139 -4.74 15.91 4.97
N LEU A 140 -3.65 15.14 5.04
CA LEU A 140 -2.47 15.51 5.82
C LEU A 140 -1.65 16.59 5.14
N VAL A 141 -1.50 16.55 3.82
CA VAL A 141 -0.65 17.49 3.08
C VAL A 141 -1.11 18.94 3.24
N PRO A 142 -2.40 19.32 3.07
CA PRO A 142 -2.84 20.69 3.32
C PRO A 142 -2.62 21.15 4.76
N ILE A 143 -2.80 20.27 5.74
CA ILE A 143 -2.59 20.60 7.16
C ILE A 143 -1.11 20.86 7.43
N VAL A 144 -0.23 20.03 6.88
CA VAL A 144 1.24 20.19 6.99
C VAL A 144 1.70 21.47 6.32
N ILE A 145 1.13 21.82 5.15
CA ILE A 145 1.41 23.09 4.47
C ILE A 145 1.01 24.26 5.38
N ALA A 146 -0.21 24.26 5.91
CA ALA A 146 -0.69 25.32 6.80
C ALA A 146 0.13 25.42 8.10
N ALA A 147 0.58 24.30 8.67
CA ALA A 147 1.48 24.29 9.81
C ALA A 147 2.86 24.87 9.46
N GLY A 148 3.40 24.51 8.29
CA GLY A 148 4.66 25.06 7.78
C GLY A 148 4.61 26.55 7.54
N GLU A 149 3.54 27.06 6.94
CA GLU A 149 3.32 28.50 6.73
C GLU A 149 3.24 29.29 8.06
N ARG A 150 2.54 28.72 9.06
CA ARG A 150 2.51 29.28 10.42
C ARG A 150 3.88 29.31 11.08
N ALA A 151 4.72 28.30 10.85
CA ALA A 151 6.10 28.26 11.32
C ALA A 151 7.06 29.15 10.52
N GLY A 152 6.56 29.87 9.49
CA GLY A 152 7.31 30.81 8.67
C GLY A 152 8.00 30.20 7.44
N PHE A 153 7.63 29.00 7.03
CA PHE A 153 8.20 28.34 5.84
C PHE A 153 7.39 28.70 4.58
N ALA A 154 7.95 29.55 3.74
CA ALA A 154 7.36 29.88 2.44
C ALA A 154 7.36 28.65 1.51
N VAL A 155 6.38 28.59 0.59
CA VAL A 155 6.31 27.56 -0.46
C VAL A 155 7.64 27.50 -1.23
N GLY A 156 8.21 26.31 -1.38
CA GLY A 156 9.48 26.10 -2.06
C GLY A 156 10.73 26.28 -1.17
N SER A 157 10.60 26.69 0.09
CA SER A 157 11.71 26.71 1.05
C SER A 157 12.15 25.30 1.48
N ARG A 158 13.35 25.17 2.03
CA ARG A 158 13.83 23.86 2.54
C ARG A 158 12.93 23.31 3.63
N GLY A 159 12.46 24.13 4.57
CA GLY A 159 11.53 23.69 5.61
C GLY A 159 10.20 23.22 5.05
N TYR A 160 9.66 23.91 4.05
CA TYR A 160 8.45 23.48 3.33
C TYR A 160 8.62 22.12 2.67
N TYR A 161 9.71 21.94 1.90
CA TYR A 161 10.01 20.64 1.27
C TYR A 161 10.19 19.54 2.31
N GLY A 162 10.94 19.80 3.39
CA GLY A 162 11.18 18.81 4.43
C GLY A 162 9.90 18.32 5.09
N LEU A 163 9.02 19.24 5.51
CA LEU A 163 7.74 18.88 6.15
C LEU A 163 6.81 18.10 5.21
N THR A 164 6.64 18.58 3.98
CA THR A 164 5.73 17.94 3.02
C THR A 164 6.26 16.58 2.57
N LEU A 165 7.57 16.43 2.36
CA LEU A 165 8.18 15.14 2.03
C LEU A 165 8.14 14.17 3.22
N ALA A 166 8.40 14.62 4.45
CA ALA A 166 8.25 13.79 5.63
C ALA A 166 6.83 13.21 5.74
N ALA A 167 5.79 14.04 5.52
CA ALA A 167 4.40 13.59 5.51
C ALA A 167 4.14 12.53 4.43
N LEU A 168 4.54 12.80 3.19
CA LEU A 168 4.28 11.93 2.05
C LEU A 168 5.03 10.61 2.15
N MET A 169 6.32 10.65 2.47
CA MET A 169 7.16 9.45 2.62
C MET A 169 6.63 8.56 3.74
N THR A 170 6.31 9.13 4.91
CA THR A 170 5.80 8.37 6.05
C THR A 170 4.45 7.76 5.76
N THR A 171 3.53 8.53 5.16
CA THR A 171 2.17 8.07 4.84
C THR A 171 2.20 6.80 3.99
N TYR A 172 3.12 6.69 3.04
CA TYR A 172 3.27 5.49 2.24
C TYR A 172 4.19 4.46 2.90
N GLN A 173 5.46 4.80 3.13
CA GLN A 173 6.48 3.83 3.48
C GLN A 173 6.28 3.19 4.86
N CYS A 174 5.88 3.97 5.89
CA CYS A 174 5.55 3.38 7.19
C CYS A 174 4.19 2.66 7.17
N GLY A 175 3.26 3.11 6.32
CA GLY A 175 1.97 2.45 6.10
C GLY A 175 2.11 1.04 5.52
N THR A 176 3.23 0.70 4.84
CA THR A 176 3.46 -0.68 4.37
C THR A 176 3.63 -1.68 5.52
N GLY A 177 3.95 -1.22 6.72
CA GLY A 177 3.99 -2.06 7.93
C GLY A 177 2.63 -2.36 8.56
N ILE A 178 1.53 -1.77 8.07
CA ILE A 178 0.19 -1.86 8.65
C ILE A 178 -0.77 -2.41 7.60
N LEU A 179 -1.33 -3.59 7.81
CA LEU A 179 -2.07 -4.35 6.80
C LEU A 179 -3.13 -3.53 6.03
N PRO A 180 -4.09 -2.84 6.66
CA PRO A 180 -5.13 -2.10 5.93
C PRO A 180 -4.67 -0.74 5.40
N ALA A 181 -3.46 -0.30 5.73
CA ALA A 181 -3.07 1.08 5.45
C ALA A 181 -2.79 1.36 3.97
N ASN A 182 -2.31 0.38 3.22
CA ASN A 182 -1.89 0.57 1.82
C ASN A 182 -2.49 -0.47 0.88
N ALA A 183 -2.76 -0.06 -0.36
CA ALA A 183 -3.27 -0.95 -1.40
C ALA A 183 -2.37 -2.17 -1.67
N PRO A 184 -1.04 -2.08 -1.80
CA PRO A 184 -0.19 -3.25 -2.03
C PRO A 184 -0.28 -4.30 -0.92
N ASN A 185 -0.43 -3.89 0.34
CA ASN A 185 -0.63 -4.82 1.45
C ASN A 185 -1.93 -5.60 1.29
N LEU A 186 -3.00 -4.90 0.91
CA LEU A 186 -4.32 -5.50 0.69
C LEU A 186 -4.31 -6.45 -0.50
N VAL A 187 -3.64 -6.08 -1.59
CA VAL A 187 -3.48 -6.98 -2.75
C VAL A 187 -2.67 -8.22 -2.36
N LEU A 188 -1.59 -8.07 -1.60
CA LEU A 188 -0.79 -9.20 -1.14
C LEU A 188 -1.61 -10.14 -0.23
N ALA A 189 -2.34 -9.58 0.74
CA ALA A 189 -3.16 -10.37 1.66
C ALA A 189 -4.31 -11.09 0.92
N GLY A 190 -4.95 -10.39 -0.01
CA GLY A 190 -5.98 -11.00 -0.85
C GLY A 190 -5.43 -12.09 -1.76
N ALA A 191 -4.24 -11.89 -2.35
CA ALA A 191 -3.57 -12.91 -3.15
C ALA A 191 -3.17 -14.14 -2.30
N ALA A 192 -2.63 -13.94 -1.10
CA ALA A 192 -2.34 -15.02 -0.17
C ALA A 192 -3.60 -15.85 0.15
N GLU A 193 -4.73 -15.17 0.37
CA GLU A 193 -6.01 -15.81 0.67
C GLU A 193 -6.58 -16.54 -0.55
N THR A 194 -6.62 -15.90 -1.73
CA THR A 194 -7.27 -16.47 -2.94
C THR A 194 -6.44 -17.54 -3.61
N LEU A 195 -5.11 -17.33 -3.75
CA LEU A 195 -4.22 -18.26 -4.45
C LEU A 195 -3.85 -19.47 -3.58
N TYR A 196 -3.65 -19.24 -2.28
CA TYR A 196 -3.01 -20.23 -1.41
C TYR A 196 -3.85 -20.62 -0.20
N ARG A 197 -5.05 -20.04 -0.03
CA ARG A 197 -5.91 -20.22 1.15
C ARG A 197 -5.19 -19.90 2.47
N LEU A 198 -4.22 -19.00 2.40
CA LEU A 198 -3.38 -18.56 3.51
C LEU A 198 -3.81 -17.15 3.96
N PRO A 199 -4.64 -17.02 5.01
CA PRO A 199 -5.00 -15.72 5.53
C PRO A 199 -3.79 -15.07 6.22
N LEU A 200 -3.53 -13.79 5.93
CA LEU A 200 -2.58 -12.99 6.68
C LEU A 200 -3.33 -12.29 7.82
N HIS A 201 -3.01 -12.65 9.05
CA HIS A 201 -3.58 -12.04 10.25
C HIS A 201 -3.01 -10.65 10.48
N TYR A 202 -3.86 -9.73 10.98
CA TYR A 202 -3.46 -8.35 11.19
C TYR A 202 -2.34 -8.22 12.22
N ALA A 203 -2.49 -8.85 13.39
CA ALA A 203 -1.49 -8.80 14.46
C ALA A 203 -0.15 -9.39 14.02
N GLU A 204 -0.19 -10.51 13.29
CA GLU A 204 1.00 -11.15 12.74
C GLU A 204 1.68 -10.27 11.70
N TYR A 205 0.93 -9.71 10.73
CA TYR A 205 1.45 -8.78 9.72
C TYR A 205 2.12 -7.57 10.38
N LEU A 206 1.48 -7.02 11.40
CA LEU A 206 1.99 -5.89 12.17
C LEU A 206 3.31 -6.25 12.88
N LEU A 207 3.36 -7.42 13.53
CA LEU A 207 4.56 -7.92 14.20
C LEU A 207 5.72 -8.13 13.21
N TRP A 208 5.45 -8.68 12.04
CA TRP A 208 6.49 -8.96 11.06
C TRP A 208 7.05 -7.70 10.40
N GLN A 209 6.21 -6.73 10.07
CA GLN A 209 6.60 -5.58 9.24
C GLN A 209 6.82 -4.30 10.03
N PHE A 210 5.93 -3.98 10.99
CA PHE A 210 5.88 -2.65 11.55
C PHE A 210 7.09 -2.24 12.41
N PRO A 211 7.70 -3.13 13.23
CA PRO A 211 8.85 -2.73 14.06
C PRO A 211 9.98 -2.11 13.24
N VAL A 212 10.31 -2.69 12.10
CA VAL A 212 11.39 -2.19 11.24
C VAL A 212 10.86 -1.26 10.16
N MET A 213 9.89 -1.72 9.34
CA MET A 213 9.37 -0.95 8.19
C MET A 213 8.40 0.16 8.58
N GLY A 214 7.90 0.17 9.80
CA GLY A 214 7.10 1.25 10.37
C GLY A 214 7.91 2.18 11.25
N LEU A 215 8.39 1.68 12.40
CA LEU A 215 9.00 2.53 13.44
C LEU A 215 10.44 2.93 13.08
N VAL A 216 11.33 1.99 12.79
CA VAL A 216 12.74 2.32 12.48
C VAL A 216 12.81 3.16 11.21
N LYS A 217 12.03 2.80 10.19
CA LYS A 217 11.95 3.57 8.93
C LYS A 217 11.37 4.96 9.17
N GLY A 218 10.38 5.12 10.04
CA GLY A 218 9.87 6.42 10.48
C GLY A 218 10.97 7.29 11.10
N GLY A 219 11.77 6.71 11.98
CA GLY A 219 12.96 7.36 12.54
C GLY A 219 13.97 7.79 11.48
N LEU A 220 14.22 6.94 10.47
CA LEU A 220 15.10 7.27 9.34
C LEU A 220 14.52 8.42 8.49
N ILE A 221 13.21 8.48 8.28
CA ILE A 221 12.57 9.60 7.57
C ILE A 221 12.78 10.90 8.34
N ILE A 222 12.66 10.90 9.67
CA ILE A 222 12.95 12.07 10.52
C ILE A 222 14.40 12.51 10.32
N LEU A 223 15.35 11.60 10.48
CA LEU A 223 16.79 11.89 10.34
C LEU A 223 17.15 12.40 8.94
N ALA A 224 16.62 11.75 7.89
CA ALA A 224 16.82 12.19 6.52
C ALA A 224 16.23 13.59 6.26
N THR A 225 15.06 13.88 6.82
CA THR A 225 14.45 15.20 6.71
C THR A 225 15.31 16.27 7.36
N TRP A 226 15.85 16.02 8.55
CA TRP A 226 16.76 16.96 9.21
C TRP A 226 18.07 17.16 8.47
N TRP A 227 18.55 16.11 7.81
CA TRP A 227 19.83 16.16 7.08
C TRP A 227 19.71 16.84 5.73
N PHE A 228 18.75 16.45 4.91
CA PHE A 228 18.61 16.96 3.53
C PHE A 228 17.87 18.31 3.45
N PHE A 229 16.99 18.58 4.42
CA PHE A 229 16.15 19.79 4.44
C PHE A 229 16.27 20.53 5.78
N PRO A 230 17.49 20.92 6.20
CA PRO A 230 17.65 21.68 7.44
C PRO A 230 16.95 23.02 7.34
N ALA A 231 16.21 23.40 8.39
CA ALA A 231 15.52 24.66 8.50
C ALA A 231 15.38 25.08 9.97
N THR A 232 15.13 26.37 10.18
CA THR A 232 14.84 26.96 11.50
C THR A 232 13.49 27.65 11.42
N ALA A 233 12.60 27.35 12.38
CA ALA A 233 11.32 28.05 12.48
C ALA A 233 11.56 29.50 12.87
N SER A 234 10.92 30.42 12.16
CA SER A 234 11.03 31.86 12.41
C SER A 234 9.90 32.43 13.26
N ARG A 235 8.87 31.64 13.48
CA ARG A 235 7.68 32.01 14.26
C ARG A 235 7.28 30.88 15.18
N VAL A 236 6.93 31.21 16.43
CA VAL A 236 6.22 30.33 17.33
C VAL A 236 4.73 30.46 16.99
N ALA A 237 4.11 29.38 16.52
CA ALA A 237 2.69 29.40 16.22
C ALA A 237 1.88 29.53 17.52
N ALA A 238 0.89 30.41 17.52
CA ALA A 238 -0.09 30.45 18.62
C ALA A 238 -0.85 29.12 18.67
N HIS A 239 -1.06 28.56 19.86
CA HIS A 239 -1.83 27.35 20.05
C HIS A 239 -3.24 27.49 19.48
N ALA A 240 -3.69 26.52 18.73
CA ALA A 240 -5.05 26.49 18.21
C ALA A 240 -5.99 25.96 19.31
N GLU A 241 -6.91 26.77 19.76
CA GLU A 241 -7.99 26.28 20.64
C GLU A 241 -8.88 25.31 19.84
N LEU A 242 -8.79 24.03 20.16
CA LEU A 242 -9.65 23.02 19.57
C LEU A 242 -10.97 22.94 20.37
N PRO A 243 -12.12 23.10 19.70
CA PRO A 243 -13.41 22.95 20.37
C PRO A 243 -13.56 21.54 20.94
N ALA A 244 -14.48 21.33 21.88
CA ALA A 244 -14.77 19.99 22.42
C ALA A 244 -15.15 19.01 21.30
N MET A 245 -14.85 17.72 21.49
CA MET A 245 -15.24 16.68 20.52
C MET A 245 -16.75 16.59 20.36
N THR A 246 -17.19 16.57 19.10
CA THR A 246 -18.63 16.37 18.81
C THR A 246 -19.07 14.95 19.17
N SER A 247 -20.38 14.74 19.32
CA SER A 247 -20.94 13.40 19.58
C SER A 247 -20.60 12.41 18.45
N GLU A 248 -20.53 12.87 17.22
CA GLU A 248 -20.14 12.07 16.04
C GLU A 248 -18.68 11.67 16.09
N GLN A 249 -17.78 12.59 16.45
CA GLN A 249 -16.36 12.30 16.62
C GLN A 249 -16.13 11.27 17.75
N LYS A 250 -16.85 11.38 18.87
CA LYS A 250 -16.77 10.42 19.98
C LYS A 250 -17.22 9.02 19.54
N ARG A 251 -18.38 8.93 18.86
CA ARG A 251 -18.89 7.65 18.35
C ARG A 251 -17.94 7.03 17.33
N LEU A 252 -17.45 7.82 16.37
CA LEU A 252 -16.48 7.33 15.39
C LEU A 252 -15.19 6.85 16.06
N THR A 253 -14.68 7.60 17.05
CA THR A 253 -13.50 7.17 17.82
C THR A 253 -13.75 5.82 18.48
N ALA A 254 -14.92 5.61 19.09
CA ALA A 254 -15.26 4.33 19.70
C ALA A 254 -15.32 3.18 18.67
N ILE A 255 -15.92 3.42 17.48
CA ILE A 255 -15.97 2.42 16.40
C ILE A 255 -14.54 2.07 15.93
N LEU A 256 -13.68 3.06 15.70
CA LEU A 256 -12.32 2.85 15.21
C LEU A 256 -11.43 2.17 16.24
N VAL A 257 -11.54 2.56 17.53
CA VAL A 257 -10.81 1.91 18.63
C VAL A 257 -11.24 0.46 18.77
N LEU A 258 -12.55 0.18 18.72
CA LEU A 258 -13.06 -1.19 18.78
C LEU A 258 -12.57 -2.03 17.60
N ALA A 259 -12.60 -1.49 16.38
CA ALA A 259 -12.07 -2.17 15.20
C ALA A 259 -10.58 -2.47 15.36
N LEU A 260 -9.78 -1.51 15.84
CA LEU A 260 -8.35 -1.70 16.08
C LEU A 260 -8.07 -2.76 17.15
N VAL A 261 -8.83 -2.76 18.25
CA VAL A 261 -8.71 -3.79 19.29
C VAL A 261 -9.02 -5.17 18.71
N LEU A 262 -10.11 -5.31 17.94
CA LEU A 262 -10.46 -6.57 17.30
C LEU A 262 -9.41 -7.02 16.26
N TRP A 263 -8.79 -6.10 15.54
CA TRP A 263 -7.69 -6.43 14.63
C TRP A 263 -6.44 -6.93 15.37
N ILE A 264 -6.05 -6.24 16.47
CA ILE A 264 -4.86 -6.62 17.24
C ILE A 264 -5.08 -7.96 17.98
N THR A 265 -6.32 -8.29 18.31
CA THR A 265 -6.69 -9.52 19.03
C THR A 265 -7.22 -10.62 18.09
N ASP A 266 -7.01 -10.52 16.78
CA ASP A 266 -7.52 -11.48 15.79
C ASP A 266 -7.02 -12.92 16.04
N PHE A 267 -5.85 -13.06 16.65
CA PHE A 267 -5.31 -14.35 17.08
C PHE A 267 -6.16 -15.04 18.17
N ALA A 268 -6.94 -14.30 18.95
CA ALA A 268 -7.77 -14.83 20.04
C ALA A 268 -9.17 -15.27 19.59
N HIS A 269 -9.75 -14.57 18.61
CA HIS A 269 -11.13 -14.84 18.16
C HIS A 269 -11.24 -15.40 16.74
N GLY A 270 -10.15 -15.40 15.94
CA GLY A 270 -10.11 -15.96 14.60
C GLY A 270 -10.95 -15.26 13.54
N VAL A 271 -11.56 -14.10 13.85
CA VAL A 271 -12.35 -13.32 12.87
C VAL A 271 -11.39 -12.58 11.95
N LYS A 272 -11.51 -12.84 10.63
CA LYS A 272 -10.66 -12.18 9.64
C LYS A 272 -10.85 -10.67 9.66
N ALA A 273 -9.77 -9.92 9.48
CA ALA A 273 -9.75 -8.46 9.51
C ALA A 273 -10.79 -7.80 8.58
N GLY A 274 -11.12 -8.45 7.46
CA GLY A 274 -12.13 -7.99 6.51
C GLY A 274 -13.53 -7.88 7.10
N TRP A 275 -13.94 -8.83 7.90
CA TRP A 275 -15.27 -8.81 8.52
C TRP A 275 -15.37 -7.77 9.62
N VAL A 276 -14.29 -7.56 10.39
CA VAL A 276 -14.19 -6.47 11.37
C VAL A 276 -14.31 -5.11 10.69
N ALA A 277 -13.58 -4.91 9.57
CA ALA A 277 -13.66 -3.67 8.81
C ALA A 277 -15.06 -3.42 8.24
N LEU A 278 -15.67 -4.45 7.67
CA LEU A 278 -17.03 -4.34 7.13
C LEU A 278 -18.03 -3.99 8.22
N ALA A 279 -17.95 -4.65 9.39
CA ALA A 279 -18.81 -4.36 10.54
C ALA A 279 -18.63 -2.91 11.03
N ALA A 280 -17.37 -2.43 11.14
CA ALA A 280 -17.07 -1.04 11.50
C ALA A 280 -17.58 -0.04 10.46
N GLY A 281 -17.41 -0.34 9.16
CA GLY A 281 -17.96 0.46 8.06
C GLY A 281 -19.48 0.54 8.11
N ILE A 282 -20.17 -0.59 8.29
CA ILE A 282 -21.63 -0.64 8.47
C ILE A 282 -22.04 0.17 9.70
N ALA A 283 -21.35 0.02 10.85
CA ALA A 283 -21.64 0.77 12.05
C ALA A 283 -21.55 2.29 11.84
N CYS A 284 -20.67 2.77 10.93
CA CYS A 284 -20.60 4.20 10.59
C CYS A 284 -21.84 4.73 9.87
N VAL A 285 -22.63 3.87 9.22
CA VAL A 285 -23.80 4.26 8.41
C VAL A 285 -25.12 3.91 9.09
N LEU A 286 -25.13 3.02 10.11
CA LEU A 286 -26.33 2.56 10.77
C LEU A 286 -27.12 3.72 11.43
N PRO A 287 -28.44 3.75 11.31
CA PRO A 287 -29.27 4.74 12.01
C PRO A 287 -29.02 4.75 13.52
N ARG A 288 -29.03 5.94 14.14
CA ARG A 288 -28.84 6.21 15.58
C ARG A 288 -27.41 6.06 16.11
N ILE A 289 -26.62 5.07 15.68
CA ILE A 289 -25.23 4.87 16.10
C ILE A 289 -24.22 5.42 15.08
N GLY A 290 -24.57 5.45 13.81
CA GLY A 290 -23.71 5.91 12.74
C GLY A 290 -23.38 7.41 12.82
N VAL A 291 -22.37 7.78 12.07
CA VAL A 291 -21.83 9.14 11.96
C VAL A 291 -22.01 9.72 10.56
N MET A 292 -22.52 8.91 9.64
CA MET A 292 -22.80 9.31 8.25
C MET A 292 -24.26 9.06 7.93
N SER A 293 -24.85 9.96 7.12
CA SER A 293 -26.17 9.74 6.55
C SER A 293 -26.13 8.68 5.45
N TYR A 294 -27.27 8.07 5.14
CA TYR A 294 -27.38 7.14 4.01
C TYR A 294 -26.95 7.78 2.68
N ALA A 295 -27.26 9.06 2.46
CA ALA A 295 -26.84 9.80 1.28
C ALA A 295 -25.29 9.89 1.17
N ALA A 296 -24.61 10.01 2.29
CA ALA A 296 -23.15 10.07 2.33
C ALA A 296 -22.46 8.76 1.89
N PHE A 297 -23.15 7.62 2.03
CA PHE A 297 -22.65 6.34 1.51
C PHE A 297 -22.48 6.36 -0.02
N ASN A 298 -23.32 7.09 -0.75
CA ASN A 298 -23.23 7.21 -2.21
C ASN A 298 -21.99 8.00 -2.66
N GLU A 299 -21.32 8.73 -1.77
CA GLU A 299 -20.11 9.48 -2.07
C GLU A 299 -18.83 8.67 -1.84
N VAL A 300 -18.95 7.46 -1.28
CA VAL A 300 -17.82 6.54 -1.11
C VAL A 300 -17.25 6.18 -2.48
N ARG A 301 -15.93 6.38 -2.64
CA ARG A 301 -15.24 6.12 -3.90
C ARG A 301 -14.89 4.64 -4.04
N PHE A 302 -15.77 3.85 -4.63
CA PHE A 302 -15.60 2.41 -4.81
C PHE A 302 -14.51 1.99 -5.82
N GLY A 303 -13.81 2.93 -6.43
CA GLY A 303 -12.77 2.62 -7.42
C GLY A 303 -11.71 1.63 -6.90
N ALA A 304 -11.21 1.84 -5.68
CA ALA A 304 -10.22 0.95 -5.09
C ALA A 304 -10.77 -0.48 -4.86
N PHE A 305 -12.06 -0.63 -4.58
CA PHE A 305 -12.70 -1.94 -4.42
C PHE A 305 -12.65 -2.74 -5.74
N PHE A 306 -13.05 -2.15 -6.86
CA PHE A 306 -12.99 -2.80 -8.17
C PHE A 306 -11.56 -3.03 -8.64
N TYR A 307 -10.65 -2.11 -8.33
CA TYR A 307 -9.23 -2.28 -8.64
C TYR A 307 -8.65 -3.51 -7.93
N VAL A 308 -8.84 -3.63 -6.62
CA VAL A 308 -8.34 -4.78 -5.85
C VAL A 308 -9.00 -6.08 -6.31
N ALA A 309 -10.32 -6.08 -6.57
CA ALA A 309 -11.02 -7.26 -7.09
C ALA A 309 -10.40 -7.75 -8.41
N ALA A 310 -10.15 -6.84 -9.36
CA ALA A 310 -9.54 -7.17 -10.64
C ALA A 310 -8.08 -7.62 -10.51
N THR A 311 -7.36 -7.03 -9.57
CA THR A 311 -5.96 -7.39 -9.28
C THR A 311 -5.87 -8.83 -8.77
N LEU A 312 -6.77 -9.24 -7.86
CA LEU A 312 -6.86 -10.62 -7.37
C LEU A 312 -7.27 -11.60 -8.48
N GLY A 313 -8.24 -11.23 -9.31
CA GLY A 313 -8.62 -12.02 -10.49
C GLY A 313 -7.47 -12.20 -11.49
N THR A 314 -6.67 -11.14 -11.71
CA THR A 314 -5.47 -11.20 -12.56
C THR A 314 -4.42 -12.17 -11.98
N GLY A 315 -4.19 -12.14 -10.67
CA GLY A 315 -3.31 -13.08 -9.97
C GLY A 315 -3.79 -14.53 -10.10
N MET A 316 -5.09 -14.79 -9.90
CA MET A 316 -5.69 -16.10 -10.06
C MET A 316 -5.58 -16.61 -11.52
N LEU A 317 -5.83 -15.75 -12.50
CA LEU A 317 -5.64 -16.05 -13.92
C LEU A 317 -4.19 -16.44 -14.22
N THR A 318 -3.23 -15.70 -13.66
CA THR A 318 -1.78 -16.00 -13.81
C THR A 318 -1.44 -17.38 -13.28
N GLN A 319 -1.97 -17.75 -12.12
CA GLN A 319 -1.75 -19.07 -11.51
C GLN A 319 -2.42 -20.18 -12.31
N GLN A 320 -3.70 -20.05 -12.61
CA GLN A 320 -4.49 -21.09 -13.27
C GLN A 320 -4.04 -21.35 -14.72
N SER A 321 -3.59 -20.32 -15.42
CA SER A 321 -3.06 -20.48 -16.78
C SER A 321 -1.70 -21.20 -16.84
N GLY A 322 -1.02 -21.40 -15.71
CA GLY A 322 0.33 -21.96 -15.64
C GLY A 322 1.45 -20.94 -15.89
N LEU A 323 1.11 -19.69 -16.16
CA LEU A 323 2.10 -18.62 -16.38
C LEU A 323 2.98 -18.39 -15.14
N SER A 324 2.43 -18.54 -13.93
CA SER A 324 3.21 -18.40 -12.69
C SER A 324 4.37 -19.39 -12.63
N ALA A 325 4.15 -20.65 -13.00
CA ALA A 325 5.21 -21.65 -13.01
C ALA A 325 6.28 -21.37 -14.07
N ALA A 326 5.89 -20.85 -15.24
CA ALA A 326 6.83 -20.49 -16.30
C ALA A 326 7.68 -19.28 -15.90
N LEU A 327 7.05 -18.24 -15.36
CA LEU A 327 7.74 -17.04 -14.87
C LEU A 327 8.61 -17.35 -13.65
N GLY A 328 8.13 -18.19 -12.71
CA GLY A 328 8.88 -18.59 -11.53
C GLY A 328 10.20 -19.25 -11.88
N ARG A 329 10.20 -20.17 -12.84
CA ARG A 329 11.45 -20.81 -13.33
C ARG A 329 12.42 -19.78 -13.96
N GLY A 330 11.91 -18.79 -14.69
CA GLY A 330 12.74 -17.74 -15.27
C GLY A 330 13.38 -16.85 -14.22
N VAL A 331 12.62 -16.48 -13.19
CA VAL A 331 13.11 -15.67 -12.08
C VAL A 331 14.13 -16.45 -11.25
N ASP A 332 13.86 -17.72 -10.93
CA ASP A 332 14.77 -18.57 -10.19
C ASP A 332 16.10 -18.75 -10.92
N ALA A 333 16.07 -19.06 -12.22
CA ALA A 333 17.28 -19.14 -13.04
C ALA A 333 18.11 -17.86 -13.03
N THR A 334 17.45 -16.70 -12.90
CA THR A 334 18.12 -15.39 -12.87
C THR A 334 18.70 -15.05 -11.49
N LEU A 335 17.92 -15.31 -10.43
CA LEU A 335 18.31 -14.98 -9.05
C LEU A 335 19.24 -16.04 -8.44
N ALA A 336 19.22 -17.27 -8.99
CA ALA A 336 19.97 -18.44 -8.48
C ALA A 336 19.76 -18.62 -6.96
N LEU A 337 18.49 -18.69 -6.55
CA LEU A 337 18.12 -18.91 -5.14
C LEU A 337 18.64 -20.26 -4.67
N GLN A 338 19.03 -20.38 -3.40
CA GLN A 338 19.64 -21.59 -2.86
C GLN A 338 18.99 -21.99 -1.52
N PRO A 339 18.62 -23.27 -1.33
CA PRO A 339 18.15 -23.73 -0.04
C PRO A 339 19.18 -23.49 1.07
N GLY A 340 18.74 -22.99 2.23
CA GLY A 340 19.58 -22.77 3.40
C GLY A 340 20.39 -21.45 3.38
N ASP A 341 20.42 -20.71 2.29
CA ASP A 341 21.06 -19.37 2.25
C ASP A 341 20.01 -18.25 2.46
N ASP A 342 19.39 -18.27 3.65
CA ASP A 342 18.24 -17.42 3.96
C ASP A 342 18.52 -15.93 3.77
N PHE A 343 19.68 -15.45 4.22
CA PHE A 343 20.01 -14.02 4.12
C PHE A 343 20.17 -13.57 2.68
N ARG A 344 20.89 -14.33 1.88
CA ARG A 344 21.08 -14.02 0.45
C ARG A 344 19.75 -14.07 -0.30
N ASN A 345 18.95 -15.12 -0.09
CA ASN A 345 17.65 -15.26 -0.71
C ASN A 345 16.73 -14.09 -0.34
N PHE A 346 16.69 -13.71 0.94
CA PHE A 346 15.90 -12.60 1.44
C PHE A 346 16.30 -11.27 0.77
N VAL A 347 17.61 -11.01 0.66
CA VAL A 347 18.11 -9.80 0.01
C VAL A 347 17.78 -9.82 -1.48
N LEU A 348 18.05 -10.93 -2.19
CA LEU A 348 17.78 -11.04 -3.63
C LEU A 348 16.31 -10.87 -3.98
N LEU A 349 15.40 -11.52 -3.25
CA LEU A 349 13.96 -11.40 -3.47
C LEU A 349 13.44 -10.00 -3.13
N SER A 350 13.94 -9.39 -2.06
CA SER A 350 13.58 -8.02 -1.71
C SER A 350 14.06 -7.02 -2.76
N LEU A 351 15.29 -7.17 -3.27
CA LEU A 351 15.84 -6.35 -4.35
C LEU A 351 15.06 -6.55 -5.65
N PHE A 352 14.79 -7.80 -6.01
CA PHE A 352 14.00 -8.15 -7.19
C PHE A 352 12.63 -7.47 -7.15
N THR A 353 11.93 -7.56 -6.03
CA THR A 353 10.63 -6.90 -5.84
C THR A 353 10.77 -5.37 -5.90
N THR A 354 11.79 -4.80 -5.26
CA THR A 354 12.04 -3.35 -5.33
C THR A 354 12.28 -2.87 -6.77
N VAL A 355 13.07 -3.61 -7.54
CA VAL A 355 13.35 -3.28 -8.96
C VAL A 355 12.12 -3.50 -9.83
N ALA A 356 11.35 -4.56 -9.62
CA ALA A 356 10.10 -4.80 -10.33
C ALA A 356 9.11 -3.61 -10.20
N GLY A 357 9.14 -2.93 -9.04
CA GLY A 357 8.35 -1.72 -8.81
C GLY A 357 8.70 -0.55 -9.72
N VAL A 358 9.89 -0.49 -10.28
CA VAL A 358 10.27 0.58 -11.22
C VAL A 358 9.49 0.45 -12.55
N PHE A 359 9.16 -0.78 -12.92
CA PHE A 359 8.45 -1.10 -14.18
C PHE A 359 6.94 -1.21 -14.00
N THR A 360 6.46 -1.19 -12.76
CA THR A 360 5.04 -1.26 -12.41
C THR A 360 4.70 -0.18 -11.38
N THR A 361 3.48 -0.21 -10.83
CA THR A 361 3.19 0.53 -9.59
C THR A 361 3.29 -0.41 -8.40
N ASN A 362 3.66 0.10 -7.22
CA ASN A 362 3.77 -0.73 -6.03
C ASN A 362 2.45 -1.47 -5.68
N PRO A 363 1.26 -0.89 -5.88
CA PRO A 363 0.01 -1.62 -5.70
C PRO A 363 -0.20 -2.79 -6.69
N ALA A 364 0.36 -2.71 -7.89
CA ALA A 364 0.24 -3.77 -8.90
C ALA A 364 1.25 -4.91 -8.71
N GLN A 365 2.35 -4.67 -8.00
CA GLN A 365 3.40 -5.68 -7.80
C GLN A 365 2.90 -7.00 -7.21
N PRO A 366 2.11 -7.02 -6.12
CA PRO A 366 1.66 -8.27 -5.54
C PRO A 366 0.78 -9.10 -6.49
N ALA A 367 0.06 -8.46 -7.43
CA ALA A 367 -0.72 -9.18 -8.44
C ALA A 367 0.16 -10.03 -9.35
N VAL A 368 1.36 -9.52 -9.66
CA VAL A 368 2.32 -10.19 -10.55
C VAL A 368 3.19 -11.18 -9.78
N LEU A 369 3.66 -10.79 -8.59
CA LEU A 369 4.69 -11.52 -7.87
C LEU A 369 4.11 -12.53 -6.86
N ALA A 370 2.95 -12.27 -6.26
CA ALA A 370 2.37 -13.23 -5.33
C ALA A 370 2.08 -14.61 -5.96
N PRO A 371 1.63 -14.73 -7.24
CA PRO A 371 1.51 -16.02 -7.90
C PRO A 371 2.82 -16.82 -8.00
N LEU A 372 3.99 -16.18 -7.86
CA LEU A 372 5.30 -16.81 -7.90
C LEU A 372 5.79 -17.27 -6.52
N ALA A 373 5.10 -16.90 -5.45
CA ALA A 373 5.57 -17.11 -4.08
C ALA A 373 5.76 -18.59 -3.74
N GLN A 374 4.94 -19.49 -4.32
CA GLN A 374 5.13 -20.95 -4.15
C GLN A 374 6.46 -21.41 -4.75
N SER A 375 6.82 -20.96 -5.96
CA SER A 375 8.12 -21.29 -6.57
C SER A 375 9.27 -20.80 -5.70
N PHE A 376 9.17 -19.59 -5.13
CA PHE A 376 10.18 -19.07 -4.22
C PHE A 376 10.30 -19.90 -2.93
N ALA A 377 9.16 -20.30 -2.35
CA ALA A 377 9.12 -21.13 -1.17
C ALA A 377 9.75 -22.52 -1.44
N ASP A 378 9.42 -23.15 -2.57
CA ASP A 378 9.92 -24.46 -2.95
C ASP A 378 11.45 -24.46 -3.16
N VAL A 379 11.99 -23.42 -3.82
CA VAL A 379 13.44 -23.31 -4.11
C VAL A 379 14.24 -22.94 -2.87
N THR A 380 13.73 -22.04 -2.03
CA THR A 380 14.43 -21.57 -0.82
C THR A 380 14.29 -22.53 0.36
N GLY A 381 13.26 -23.38 0.35
CA GLY A 381 12.85 -24.20 1.49
C GLY A 381 12.08 -23.40 2.57
N TRP A 382 11.66 -22.18 2.27
CA TRP A 382 10.95 -21.31 3.23
C TRP A 382 9.47 -21.69 3.37
N PRO A 383 8.87 -21.36 4.53
CA PRO A 383 7.41 -21.31 4.60
C PRO A 383 6.87 -20.34 3.54
N LEU A 384 5.76 -20.74 2.88
CA LEU A 384 5.11 -19.90 1.85
C LEU A 384 4.81 -18.48 2.35
N LYS A 385 4.43 -18.35 3.62
CA LYS A 385 4.18 -17.05 4.27
C LYS A 385 5.41 -16.17 4.23
N THR A 386 6.59 -16.71 4.50
CA THR A 386 7.87 -15.98 4.47
C THR A 386 8.17 -15.45 3.06
N ALA A 387 7.98 -16.28 2.04
CA ALA A 387 8.12 -15.86 0.65
C ALA A 387 7.16 -14.72 0.29
N LEU A 388 5.88 -14.83 0.65
CA LEU A 388 4.89 -13.78 0.44
C LEU A 388 5.24 -12.48 1.19
N MET A 389 5.61 -12.59 2.47
CA MET A 389 5.94 -11.42 3.29
C MET A 389 7.23 -10.71 2.83
N THR A 390 8.17 -11.44 2.19
CA THR A 390 9.37 -10.85 1.58
C THR A 390 9.01 -9.89 0.43
N LEU A 391 7.93 -10.17 -0.32
CA LEU A 391 7.43 -9.25 -1.34
C LEU A 391 7.01 -7.91 -0.71
N ALA A 392 6.42 -7.94 0.50
CA ALA A 392 6.04 -6.72 1.22
C ALA A 392 7.25 -5.86 1.60
N VAL A 393 8.36 -6.47 1.96
CA VAL A 393 9.62 -5.75 2.21
C VAL A 393 10.08 -5.01 0.95
N GLY A 394 10.03 -5.66 -0.21
CA GLY A 394 10.44 -5.07 -1.48
C GLY A 394 9.59 -3.86 -1.89
N PHE A 395 8.26 -3.98 -1.92
CA PHE A 395 7.40 -2.85 -2.30
C PHE A 395 7.31 -1.74 -1.23
N SER A 396 7.82 -1.97 -0.03
CA SER A 396 7.96 -0.92 0.98
C SER A 396 9.03 0.12 0.61
N THR A 397 9.92 -0.20 -0.33
CA THR A 397 10.99 0.68 -0.79
C THR A 397 10.57 1.38 -2.08
N MET A 398 10.50 2.71 -2.03
CA MET A 398 10.20 3.55 -3.18
C MET A 398 11.49 4.15 -3.73
N LEU A 399 11.81 3.86 -4.98
CA LEU A 399 12.92 4.46 -5.71
C LEU A 399 12.49 5.73 -6.44
N LEU A 400 11.37 5.64 -7.15
CA LEU A 400 10.85 6.70 -7.99
C LEU A 400 9.39 7.05 -7.61
N PRO A 401 9.00 8.33 -7.62
CA PRO A 401 7.67 8.77 -7.17
C PRO A 401 6.50 8.11 -7.93
N HIS A 402 6.66 7.80 -9.21
CA HIS A 402 5.58 7.20 -10.03
C HIS A 402 5.18 5.80 -9.57
N GLN A 403 6.08 5.07 -8.86
CA GLN A 403 5.76 3.77 -8.28
C GLN A 403 4.59 3.85 -7.28
N VAL A 404 4.34 5.04 -6.72
CA VAL A 404 3.36 5.28 -5.65
C VAL A 404 2.38 6.35 -6.11
N PRO A 405 1.22 6.00 -6.69
CA PRO A 405 0.24 6.98 -7.16
C PRO A 405 -0.16 8.02 -6.10
N PRO A 406 -0.37 7.68 -4.81
CA PRO A 406 -0.61 8.68 -3.77
C PRO A 406 0.51 9.72 -3.61
N MET A 407 1.77 9.33 -3.86
CA MET A 407 2.90 10.27 -3.85
C MET A 407 2.75 11.32 -4.94
N MET A 408 2.36 10.91 -6.16
CA MET A 408 2.14 11.83 -7.27
C MET A 408 1.03 12.84 -6.98
N VAL A 409 -0.06 12.39 -6.36
CA VAL A 409 -1.15 13.27 -5.89
C VAL A 409 -0.64 14.28 -4.86
N GLY A 410 0.11 13.81 -3.86
CA GLY A 410 0.69 14.69 -2.82
C GLY A 410 1.70 15.69 -3.39
N MET A 411 2.50 15.29 -4.36
CA MET A 411 3.43 16.18 -5.06
C MET A 411 2.70 17.31 -5.79
N GLN A 412 1.58 17.01 -6.45
CA GLN A 412 0.75 18.00 -7.12
C GLN A 412 0.15 18.99 -6.13
N LEU A 413 -0.43 18.49 -5.02
CA LEU A 413 -0.99 19.31 -3.95
C LEU A 413 0.03 20.27 -3.32
N ALA A 414 1.21 19.74 -3.01
CA ALA A 414 2.28 20.51 -2.38
C ALA A 414 3.19 21.21 -3.40
N LYS A 415 2.88 21.16 -4.70
CA LYS A 415 3.68 21.76 -5.78
C LYS A 415 5.17 21.39 -5.69
N LEU A 416 5.45 20.12 -5.34
CA LEU A 416 6.82 19.62 -5.21
C LEU A 416 7.44 19.34 -6.58
N ARG A 417 8.70 19.72 -6.74
CA ARG A 417 9.49 19.36 -7.93
C ARG A 417 9.94 17.90 -7.84
N TYR A 418 9.91 17.19 -8.95
CA TYR A 418 10.31 15.78 -9.01
C TYR A 418 11.72 15.55 -8.43
N GLY A 419 12.70 16.39 -8.79
CA GLY A 419 14.06 16.32 -8.27
C GLY A 419 14.16 16.47 -6.75
N ALA A 420 13.33 17.31 -6.12
CA ALA A 420 13.33 17.46 -4.66
C ALA A 420 12.87 16.18 -3.95
N VAL A 421 11.95 15.44 -4.55
CA VAL A 421 11.53 14.12 -4.03
C VAL A 421 12.65 13.12 -4.14
N LEU A 422 13.40 13.09 -5.26
CA LEU A 422 14.53 12.17 -5.46
C LEU A 422 15.67 12.42 -4.46
N VAL A 423 15.93 13.66 -4.07
CA VAL A 423 16.94 14.01 -3.05
C VAL A 423 16.68 13.29 -1.72
N MET A 424 15.44 12.98 -1.40
CA MET A 424 15.10 12.23 -0.20
C MET A 424 14.85 10.74 -0.50
N ALA A 425 14.16 10.42 -1.59
CA ALA A 425 13.75 9.06 -1.91
C ALA A 425 14.94 8.12 -2.16
N LEU A 426 15.91 8.55 -2.98
CA LEU A 426 17.05 7.70 -3.33
C LEU A 426 17.98 7.39 -2.15
N PRO A 427 18.40 8.36 -1.31
CA PRO A 427 19.17 8.04 -0.12
C PRO A 427 18.40 7.19 0.89
N LEU A 428 17.09 7.46 1.09
CA LEU A 428 16.26 6.61 1.96
C LEU A 428 16.16 5.18 1.43
N ALA A 429 16.02 5.00 0.13
CA ALA A 429 16.03 3.68 -0.49
C ALA A 429 17.40 3.00 -0.32
N ALA A 430 18.50 3.70 -0.56
CA ALA A 430 19.85 3.15 -0.36
C ALA A 430 20.09 2.73 1.08
N ILE A 431 19.76 3.59 2.07
CA ILE A 431 19.86 3.26 3.49
C ILE A 431 18.91 2.10 3.83
N GLY A 432 17.71 2.09 3.26
CA GLY A 432 16.74 1.01 3.41
C GLY A 432 17.30 -0.33 2.95
N LEU A 433 17.91 -0.37 1.78
CA LEU A 433 18.52 -1.59 1.22
C LEU A 433 19.76 -2.05 1.99
N VAL A 434 20.58 -1.12 2.45
CA VAL A 434 21.85 -1.45 3.13
C VAL A 434 21.68 -1.71 4.63
N ALA A 435 20.81 -0.98 5.31
CA ALA A 435 20.65 -1.05 6.75
C ALA A 435 19.34 -1.70 7.21
N LEU A 436 18.18 -1.33 6.57
CA LEU A 436 16.89 -1.87 7.01
C LEU A 436 16.66 -3.31 6.56
N LEU A 437 17.16 -3.72 5.38
CA LEU A 437 17.01 -5.13 4.96
C LEU A 437 17.70 -6.10 5.92
N PRO A 438 19.01 -5.91 6.28
CA PRO A 438 19.64 -6.76 7.28
C PRO A 438 18.94 -6.72 8.65
N LEU A 439 18.46 -5.54 9.06
CA LEU A 439 17.73 -5.42 10.32
C LEU A 439 16.38 -6.13 10.28
N GLN A 440 15.66 -6.05 9.14
CA GLN A 440 14.41 -6.79 8.92
C GLN A 440 14.65 -8.29 8.93
N TYR A 441 15.71 -8.76 8.28
CA TYR A 441 16.12 -10.16 8.33
C TYR A 441 16.42 -10.60 9.75
N ALA A 442 17.23 -9.84 10.51
CA ALA A 442 17.54 -10.16 11.89
C ALA A 442 16.30 -10.21 12.78
N TRP A 443 15.37 -9.26 12.58
CA TRP A 443 14.07 -9.28 13.26
C TRP A 443 13.27 -10.55 12.94
N TRP A 444 13.21 -10.93 11.66
CA TRP A 444 12.50 -12.13 11.24
C TRP A 444 13.12 -13.43 11.73
N ARG A 445 14.45 -13.47 11.82
CA ARG A 445 15.16 -14.58 12.48
C ARG A 445 14.78 -14.68 13.95
N LEU A 446 14.69 -13.55 14.65
CA LEU A 446 14.35 -13.49 16.08
C LEU A 446 12.93 -14.02 16.35
N ILE A 447 11.98 -13.72 15.46
CA ILE A 447 10.57 -14.17 15.59
C ILE A 447 10.30 -15.53 14.94
N GLY A 448 11.31 -16.23 14.40
CA GLY A 448 11.18 -17.56 13.82
C GLY A 448 10.47 -17.58 12.46
N ALA A 449 10.57 -16.52 11.64
CA ALA A 449 9.86 -16.42 10.37
C ALA A 449 10.36 -17.38 9.29
N PHE A 450 11.58 -17.88 9.37
CA PHE A 450 12.19 -18.76 8.39
C PHE A 450 12.00 -20.28 8.69
N GLY A 451 11.40 -20.64 9.82
CA GLY A 451 11.19 -22.01 10.26
C GLY A 451 12.15 -22.49 11.31
#